data_1ae16730ecd14d5854e8a011e9d96e44
#
_entry.id   1ae16730ecd14d5854e8a011e9d96e44
#
_cell.length_a   1.000
_cell.length_b   1.000
_cell.length_c   1.000
_cell.angle_alpha   90.00
_cell.angle_beta   90.00
_cell.angle_gamma   90.00
#
_symmetry.space_group_name_H-M   'P 1'
#
loop_
_entity.id
_entity.type
_entity.pdbx_description
1 polymer ?
#
loop_
_entity_poly.entity_id
_entity_poly.type
_entity_poly.pdbx_seq_one_letter_code
_entity_poly.pdbx_strand_id
1 'polypeptide(L)'
;MQARSTGQRFPRALLLSAVLTSLLARAPALAAQEGEDREPGSPWRTSYFPFFSGMANDGPVISARLRYWQPAEYEERTTNTAALEGSTGVSFRGTRYAAVRFRAPGLWKDWRLDASLVAERLARFGYFGVGNDTEYDKDRVGEATPFLFRVRRIRYEGRVEVTRRVQGPFHVALRTDVGQVRFTTLPGPSTFDDDFGAVLEQDDVSGRLALIYDTRNNEFNTVRGVFAEAGAQVGSGGDGYTRLYGVVRGYLPLREGTVVAARILASGMGGTPPLYARSDLPTWNDQVPILGGEYSHRSFDTGRFVGKGTLLGNLEVRHDVLPFGDLGAITLLAFLDAGRVFEEESFRLTADDLHVGGGGGIGLRILRSTIFTFNFAGGPDGFNFSVGNGWMF
;
A
#
# COMPACT_ATOMS: atom_id res chain seq x y z
N MET A 1 42.14 -4.01 31.58
CA MET A 1 42.24 -5.08 30.60
C MET A 1 40.82 -5.58 30.37
N GLN A 2 40.10 -4.93 29.43
CA GLN A 2 38.72 -5.27 29.08
C GLN A 2 38.72 -5.92 27.69
N ALA A 3 38.29 -7.16 27.64
CA ALA A 3 38.16 -7.93 26.41
C ALA A 3 36.94 -7.41 25.60
N ARG A 4 37.19 -6.90 24.42
CA ARG A 4 36.13 -6.60 23.43
C ARG A 4 35.72 -7.92 22.77
N SER A 5 34.48 -8.35 23.01
CA SER A 5 33.84 -9.42 22.22
C SER A 5 33.42 -8.87 20.87
N THR A 6 34.11 -9.25 19.82
CA THR A 6 33.69 -9.05 18.43
C THR A 6 32.63 -10.08 18.07
N GLY A 7 31.36 -9.74 18.28
CA GLY A 7 30.24 -10.53 17.77
C GLY A 7 30.22 -10.44 16.24
N GLN A 8 30.55 -11.51 15.55
CA GLN A 8 30.33 -11.67 14.12
C GLN A 8 28.82 -11.62 13.83
N ARG A 9 28.36 -10.49 13.30
CA ARG A 9 27.01 -10.38 12.74
C ARG A 9 27.01 -11.09 11.39
N PHE A 10 26.51 -12.32 11.33
CA PHE A 10 26.20 -12.99 10.06
C PHE A 10 25.19 -12.14 9.29
N PRO A 11 25.40 -11.88 7.98
CA PRO A 11 24.47 -11.10 7.19
C PRO A 11 23.14 -11.87 7.03
N ARG A 12 22.13 -11.46 7.78
CA ARG A 12 20.75 -12.00 7.72
C ARG A 12 20.13 -11.94 6.30
N ALA A 13 20.68 -11.11 5.43
CA ALA A 13 20.31 -11.02 4.02
C ALA A 13 20.53 -12.32 3.22
N LEU A 14 21.53 -13.14 3.58
CA LEU A 14 21.82 -14.41 2.89
C LEU A 14 20.79 -15.51 3.19
N LEU A 15 20.19 -15.51 4.38
CA LEU A 15 19.13 -16.46 4.75
C LEU A 15 17.82 -16.16 4.00
N LEU A 16 17.49 -14.90 3.77
CA LEU A 16 16.33 -14.48 2.99
C LEU A 16 16.40 -14.93 1.53
N SER A 17 17.58 -14.77 0.90
CA SER A 17 17.80 -15.20 -0.48
C SER A 17 17.62 -16.72 -0.64
N ALA A 18 18.08 -17.52 0.35
CA ALA A 18 17.98 -18.97 0.30
C ALA A 18 16.53 -19.48 0.45
N VAL A 19 15.72 -18.85 1.30
CA VAL A 19 14.32 -19.23 1.50
C VAL A 19 13.47 -18.84 0.27
N LEU A 20 13.68 -17.65 -0.28
CA LEU A 20 12.94 -17.21 -1.48
C LEU A 20 13.31 -18.03 -2.71
N THR A 21 14.60 -18.35 -2.89
CA THR A 21 15.08 -19.18 -4.01
C THR A 21 14.54 -20.61 -3.91
N SER A 22 14.44 -21.17 -2.70
CA SER A 22 13.88 -22.51 -2.49
C SER A 22 12.37 -22.58 -2.70
N LEU A 23 11.63 -21.52 -2.39
CA LEU A 23 10.18 -21.43 -2.66
C LEU A 23 9.90 -21.21 -4.14
N LEU A 24 10.66 -20.37 -4.82
CA LEU A 24 10.52 -20.13 -6.27
C LEU A 24 10.94 -21.35 -7.12
N ALA A 25 11.94 -22.11 -6.66
CA ALA A 25 12.37 -23.32 -7.37
C ALA A 25 11.39 -24.50 -7.25
N ARG A 26 10.54 -24.52 -6.22
CA ARG A 26 9.50 -25.56 -6.03
C ARG A 26 8.14 -25.18 -6.62
N ALA A 27 7.90 -23.94 -6.91
CA ALA A 27 6.62 -23.48 -7.49
C ALA A 27 6.26 -24.17 -8.81
N PRO A 28 7.18 -24.37 -9.79
CA PRO A 28 6.86 -25.09 -11.02
C PRO A 28 6.59 -26.58 -10.81
N ALA A 29 7.17 -27.23 -9.79
CA ALA A 29 6.94 -28.65 -9.52
C ALA A 29 5.55 -28.92 -8.89
N LEU A 30 5.03 -27.99 -8.08
CA LEU A 30 3.67 -28.06 -7.54
C LEU A 30 2.62 -27.74 -8.61
N ALA A 31 2.92 -26.84 -9.54
CA ALA A 31 2.05 -26.51 -10.67
C ALA A 31 1.90 -27.67 -11.66
N ALA A 32 2.91 -28.51 -11.80
CA ALA A 32 2.89 -29.66 -12.73
C ALA A 32 2.02 -30.83 -12.23
N GLN A 33 1.74 -30.94 -10.94
CA GLN A 33 0.95 -32.05 -10.37
C GLN A 33 -0.58 -31.80 -10.38
N GLU A 34 -1.04 -30.54 -10.47
CA GLU A 34 -2.47 -30.20 -10.50
C GLU A 34 -2.99 -29.82 -11.91
N GLY A 35 -2.18 -29.99 -12.95
CA GLY A 35 -2.42 -29.45 -14.29
C GLY A 35 -3.19 -30.31 -15.27
N GLU A 36 -3.71 -31.47 -14.86
CA GLU A 36 -4.28 -32.45 -15.85
C GLU A 36 -5.68 -32.09 -16.37
N ASP A 37 -6.41 -31.16 -15.80
CA ASP A 37 -7.80 -30.83 -16.19
C ASP A 37 -8.06 -29.36 -16.63
N ARG A 38 -7.03 -28.58 -16.87
CA ARG A 38 -7.22 -27.20 -17.40
C ARG A 38 -6.88 -27.14 -18.87
N GLU A 39 -7.81 -26.63 -19.68
CA GLU A 39 -7.48 -26.15 -21.02
C GLU A 39 -6.27 -25.23 -21.00
N PRO A 40 -5.36 -25.29 -21.98
CA PRO A 40 -4.20 -24.42 -22.01
C PRO A 40 -4.66 -22.95 -21.98
N GLY A 41 -4.48 -22.30 -20.83
CA GLY A 41 -4.83 -20.89 -20.62
C GLY A 41 -4.13 -20.00 -21.65
N SER A 42 -4.61 -18.77 -21.80
CA SER A 42 -4.03 -17.78 -22.70
C SER A 42 -2.50 -17.77 -22.61
N PRO A 43 -1.77 -17.62 -23.73
CA PRO A 43 -0.31 -17.66 -23.73
C PRO A 43 0.26 -16.52 -22.89
N TRP A 44 1.41 -16.76 -22.26
CA TRP A 44 2.16 -15.73 -21.54
C TRP A 44 2.57 -14.60 -22.49
N ARG A 45 2.48 -13.37 -22.00
CA ARG A 45 2.77 -12.16 -22.74
C ARG A 45 3.81 -11.32 -22.01
N THR A 46 4.61 -10.58 -22.77
CA THR A 46 5.52 -9.58 -22.23
C THR A 46 4.99 -8.19 -22.59
N SER A 47 5.00 -7.30 -21.61
CA SER A 47 4.68 -5.90 -21.83
C SER A 47 5.71 -4.99 -21.15
N TYR A 48 6.08 -3.93 -21.81
CA TYR A 48 6.96 -2.88 -21.31
C TYR A 48 6.20 -1.56 -21.31
N PHE A 49 6.29 -0.83 -20.21
CA PHE A 49 5.58 0.42 -20.06
C PHE A 49 6.44 1.46 -19.32
N PRO A 50 6.96 2.48 -20.02
CA PRO A 50 7.53 3.66 -19.40
C PRO A 50 6.42 4.57 -18.90
N PHE A 51 6.57 5.15 -17.71
CA PHE A 51 5.57 6.04 -17.14
C PHE A 51 6.18 7.06 -16.20
N PHE A 52 5.43 8.12 -15.93
CA PHE A 52 5.74 9.07 -14.90
C PHE A 52 4.90 8.73 -13.68
N SER A 53 5.52 8.63 -12.52
CA SER A 53 4.83 8.55 -11.25
C SER A 53 5.14 9.81 -10.43
N GLY A 54 4.14 10.28 -9.67
CA GLY A 54 4.35 11.31 -8.67
C GLY A 54 4.73 10.64 -7.36
N MET A 55 5.83 11.06 -6.74
CA MET A 55 6.03 10.79 -5.31
C MET A 55 5.91 12.11 -4.59
N ALA A 56 5.07 12.13 -3.55
CA ALA A 56 4.86 13.32 -2.74
C ALA A 56 6.21 13.94 -2.36
N ASN A 57 6.35 15.23 -2.64
CA ASN A 57 7.51 16.05 -2.32
C ASN A 57 8.78 15.88 -3.18
N ASP A 58 8.88 14.83 -4.01
CA ASP A 58 10.07 14.59 -4.84
C ASP A 58 9.92 15.02 -6.30
N GLY A 59 8.71 15.45 -6.68
CA GLY A 59 8.38 15.78 -8.06
C GLY A 59 8.24 14.52 -8.92
N PRO A 60 8.23 14.65 -10.24
CA PRO A 60 8.02 13.53 -11.15
C PRO A 60 9.17 12.52 -11.05
N VAL A 61 8.80 11.24 -10.97
CA VAL A 61 9.69 10.09 -11.04
C VAL A 61 9.53 9.48 -12.43
N ILE A 62 10.63 9.37 -13.16
CA ILE A 62 10.68 8.65 -14.44
C ILE A 62 10.79 7.17 -14.10
N SER A 63 9.85 6.39 -14.55
CA SER A 63 9.69 4.99 -14.18
C SER A 63 9.55 4.10 -15.40
N ALA A 64 9.95 2.84 -15.24
CA ALA A 64 9.76 1.80 -16.24
C ALA A 64 9.27 0.53 -15.56
N ARG A 65 8.39 -0.18 -16.23
CA ARG A 65 7.82 -1.46 -15.80
C ARG A 65 7.95 -2.49 -16.91
N LEU A 66 8.50 -3.64 -16.57
CA LEU A 66 8.49 -4.84 -17.38
C LEU A 66 7.56 -5.86 -16.72
N ARG A 67 6.65 -6.43 -17.46
CA ARG A 67 5.70 -7.43 -16.97
C ARG A 67 5.69 -8.63 -17.89
N TYR A 68 5.90 -9.81 -17.33
CA TYR A 68 5.67 -11.10 -17.95
C TYR A 68 4.46 -11.73 -17.28
N TRP A 69 3.36 -11.95 -18.03
CA TRP A 69 2.07 -12.24 -17.44
C TRP A 69 1.19 -13.11 -18.32
N GLN A 70 0.29 -13.84 -17.69
CA GLN A 70 -0.74 -14.64 -18.32
C GLN A 70 -2.10 -13.94 -18.10
N PRO A 71 -2.80 -13.50 -19.16
CA PRO A 71 -4.12 -12.90 -19.04
C PRO A 71 -5.12 -13.88 -18.43
N ALA A 72 -6.00 -13.41 -17.56
CA ALA A 72 -7.19 -14.13 -17.17
C ALA A 72 -8.28 -14.00 -18.24
N GLU A 73 -9.24 -14.89 -18.24
CA GLU A 73 -10.42 -14.79 -19.09
C GLU A 73 -11.23 -13.52 -18.77
N TYR A 74 -12.07 -13.07 -19.72
CA TYR A 74 -12.73 -11.77 -19.58
C TYR A 74 -13.73 -11.74 -18.42
N GLU A 75 -14.41 -12.85 -18.13
CA GLU A 75 -15.36 -12.98 -17.02
C GLU A 75 -14.71 -13.15 -15.65
N GLU A 76 -13.42 -13.44 -15.61
CA GLU A 76 -12.70 -13.62 -14.35
C GLU A 76 -12.63 -12.33 -13.54
N ARG A 77 -12.66 -12.47 -12.21
CA ARG A 77 -12.58 -11.33 -11.27
C ARG A 77 -11.22 -10.62 -11.29
N THR A 78 -10.19 -11.32 -11.72
CA THR A 78 -8.82 -10.84 -11.82
C THR A 78 -8.45 -10.53 -13.26
N THR A 79 -7.50 -9.63 -13.48
CA THR A 79 -7.04 -9.26 -14.82
C THR A 79 -5.99 -10.22 -15.38
N ASN A 80 -5.38 -11.03 -14.53
CA ASN A 80 -4.36 -12.01 -14.90
C ASN A 80 -4.46 -13.25 -14.02
N THR A 81 -4.09 -14.38 -14.57
CA THR A 81 -3.93 -15.67 -13.86
C THR A 81 -2.64 -15.66 -13.05
N ALA A 82 -1.55 -15.16 -13.65
CA ALA A 82 -0.28 -14.92 -12.99
C ALA A 82 0.49 -13.78 -13.66
N ALA A 83 1.38 -13.11 -12.92
CA ALA A 83 2.26 -12.08 -13.44
C ALA A 83 3.54 -11.98 -12.62
N LEU A 84 4.66 -11.87 -13.31
CA LEU A 84 5.95 -11.42 -12.76
C LEU A 84 6.20 -10.01 -13.27
N GLU A 85 6.37 -9.07 -12.37
CA GLU A 85 6.54 -7.65 -12.68
C GLU A 85 7.83 -7.12 -12.05
N GLY A 86 8.65 -6.46 -12.87
CA GLY A 86 9.79 -5.68 -12.43
C GLY A 86 9.53 -4.20 -12.71
N SER A 87 9.76 -3.33 -11.74
CA SER A 87 9.63 -1.89 -11.89
C SER A 87 10.81 -1.14 -11.29
N THR A 88 11.16 0.00 -11.87
CA THR A 88 12.20 0.89 -11.38
C THR A 88 11.86 2.33 -11.69
N GLY A 89 12.37 3.26 -10.89
CA GLY A 89 12.17 4.67 -11.14
C GLY A 89 13.24 5.53 -10.46
N VAL A 90 13.44 6.73 -11.02
CA VAL A 90 14.38 7.74 -10.52
C VAL A 90 13.78 9.13 -10.64
N SER A 91 14.09 10.02 -9.70
CA SER A 91 13.77 11.44 -9.74
C SER A 91 15.02 12.30 -9.76
N PHE A 92 14.90 13.52 -10.27
CA PHE A 92 15.99 14.51 -10.25
C PHE A 92 16.39 14.94 -8.82
N ARG A 93 15.54 14.70 -7.83
CA ARG A 93 15.79 15.01 -6.40
C ARG A 93 16.45 13.86 -5.65
N GLY A 94 16.73 12.73 -6.34
CA GLY A 94 17.48 11.60 -5.80
C GLY A 94 16.63 10.49 -5.19
N THR A 95 15.31 10.52 -5.35
CA THR A 95 14.44 9.37 -5.11
C THR A 95 14.70 8.32 -6.17
N ARG A 96 14.77 7.06 -5.75
CA ARG A 96 14.96 5.91 -6.62
C ARG A 96 14.34 4.68 -5.99
N TYR A 97 13.82 3.80 -6.82
CA TYR A 97 13.32 2.50 -6.36
C TYR A 97 13.55 1.40 -7.40
N ALA A 98 13.57 0.19 -6.92
CA ALA A 98 13.46 -1.03 -7.72
C ALA A 98 12.54 -1.99 -6.96
N ALA A 99 11.63 -2.63 -7.68
CA ALA A 99 10.72 -3.61 -7.12
C ALA A 99 10.53 -4.78 -8.08
N VAL A 100 10.41 -5.97 -7.51
CA VAL A 100 10.01 -7.19 -8.23
C VAL A 100 8.82 -7.77 -7.50
N ARG A 101 7.76 -8.11 -8.23
CA ARG A 101 6.54 -8.69 -7.68
C ARG A 101 6.08 -9.87 -8.52
N PHE A 102 5.80 -10.96 -7.88
CA PHE A 102 5.11 -12.11 -8.46
C PHE A 102 3.71 -12.21 -7.86
N ARG A 103 2.69 -12.24 -8.70
CA ARG A 103 1.29 -12.45 -8.33
C ARG A 103 0.72 -13.63 -9.09
N ALA A 104 0.09 -14.54 -8.39
CA ALA A 104 -0.61 -15.69 -8.98
C ALA A 104 -2.02 -15.83 -8.38
N PRO A 105 -2.97 -14.94 -8.74
CA PRO A 105 -4.32 -14.98 -8.19
C PRO A 105 -5.17 -16.11 -8.73
N GLY A 106 -4.84 -16.68 -9.89
CA GLY A 106 -5.61 -17.70 -10.58
C GLY A 106 -4.79 -18.89 -11.10
N LEU A 107 -3.50 -19.00 -10.76
CA LEU A 107 -2.65 -20.09 -11.23
C LEU A 107 -3.05 -21.43 -10.62
N TRP A 108 -3.54 -21.46 -9.39
CA TRP A 108 -4.03 -22.63 -8.68
C TRP A 108 -5.49 -22.44 -8.27
N LYS A 109 -6.27 -23.50 -8.29
CA LYS A 109 -7.73 -23.45 -8.11
C LYS A 109 -8.21 -22.67 -6.87
N ASP A 110 -7.67 -22.97 -5.71
CA ASP A 110 -8.11 -22.36 -4.43
C ASP A 110 -7.00 -21.61 -3.71
N TRP A 111 -5.84 -21.49 -4.33
CA TRP A 111 -4.68 -20.86 -3.75
C TRP A 111 -4.24 -19.66 -4.55
N ARG A 112 -3.78 -18.64 -3.85
CA ARG A 112 -3.14 -17.47 -4.42
C ARG A 112 -1.78 -17.25 -3.78
N LEU A 113 -0.83 -16.76 -4.54
CA LEU A 113 0.49 -16.36 -4.07
C LEU A 113 0.76 -14.94 -4.51
N ASP A 114 1.22 -14.10 -3.58
CA ASP A 114 1.80 -12.79 -3.83
C ASP A 114 3.17 -12.75 -3.14
N ALA A 115 4.21 -12.41 -3.88
CA ALA A 115 5.56 -12.27 -3.36
C ALA A 115 6.20 -11.02 -3.94
N SER A 116 6.87 -10.22 -3.12
CA SER A 116 7.54 -9.01 -3.58
C SER A 116 8.85 -8.72 -2.86
N LEU A 117 9.75 -8.06 -3.59
CA LEU A 117 10.97 -7.47 -3.08
C LEU A 117 11.00 -5.99 -3.48
N VAL A 118 11.29 -5.12 -2.54
CA VAL A 118 11.35 -3.68 -2.74
C VAL A 118 12.66 -3.14 -2.18
N ALA A 119 13.35 -2.33 -2.97
CA ALA A 119 14.46 -1.49 -2.55
C ALA A 119 14.12 -0.04 -2.92
N GLU A 120 13.99 0.83 -1.94
CA GLU A 120 13.51 2.19 -2.14
C GLU A 120 14.38 3.20 -1.38
N ARG A 121 14.65 4.32 -2.00
CA ARG A 121 15.15 5.52 -1.35
C ARG A 121 14.27 6.70 -1.73
N LEU A 122 13.51 7.23 -0.77
CA LEU A 122 12.78 8.48 -0.90
C LEU A 122 13.64 9.62 -0.36
N ALA A 123 13.94 10.58 -1.23
CA ALA A 123 14.84 11.69 -0.87
C ALA A 123 14.17 12.67 0.11
N ARG A 124 12.84 12.81 0.05
CA ARG A 124 12.06 13.78 0.83
C ARG A 124 10.74 13.18 1.32
N PHE A 125 10.84 12.11 2.12
CA PHE A 125 9.66 11.51 2.75
C PHE A 125 9.06 12.48 3.76
N GLY A 126 7.72 12.59 3.82
CA GLY A 126 6.99 13.44 4.77
C GLY A 126 7.07 12.90 6.19
N TYR A 127 7.41 13.76 7.15
CA TYR A 127 7.30 13.48 8.57
C TYR A 127 6.82 14.74 9.28
N PHE A 128 5.70 14.62 10.00
CA PHE A 128 4.98 15.75 10.61
C PHE A 128 4.83 15.60 12.12
N GLY A 129 5.54 14.63 12.74
CA GLY A 129 5.37 14.23 14.12
C GLY A 129 4.51 12.99 14.28
N VAL A 130 4.33 12.53 15.52
CA VAL A 130 3.53 11.37 15.91
C VAL A 130 2.29 11.85 16.67
N GLY A 131 1.12 11.31 16.34
CA GLY A 131 -0.16 11.64 16.98
C GLY A 131 -1.15 12.34 16.05
N ASN A 132 -2.35 12.58 16.59
CA ASN A 132 -3.46 13.18 15.85
C ASN A 132 -3.38 14.70 15.74
N ASP A 133 -2.80 15.36 16.74
CA ASP A 133 -2.81 16.81 16.90
C ASP A 133 -1.52 17.47 16.40
N THR A 134 -0.79 16.76 15.51
CA THR A 134 0.43 17.30 14.93
C THR A 134 0.15 18.49 14.01
N GLU A 135 0.92 19.57 14.18
CA GLU A 135 0.78 20.77 13.37
C GLU A 135 1.58 20.69 12.07
N TYR A 136 0.99 21.21 10.99
CA TYR A 136 1.68 21.41 9.71
C TYR A 136 1.57 22.88 9.30
N ASP A 137 2.44 23.69 9.85
CA ASP A 137 2.56 25.11 9.50
C ASP A 137 3.50 25.26 8.29
N LYS A 138 2.94 25.56 7.13
CA LYS A 138 3.70 25.76 5.88
C LYS A 138 4.52 27.05 5.92
N ASP A 139 4.12 28.05 6.70
CA ASP A 139 4.84 29.33 6.82
C ASP A 139 6.16 29.18 7.59
N ARG A 140 6.31 28.11 8.37
CA ARG A 140 7.58 27.73 9.01
C ARG A 140 8.58 27.11 8.05
N VAL A 141 8.17 26.73 6.84
CA VAL A 141 9.06 26.18 5.80
C VAL A 141 9.67 27.35 5.04
N GLY A 142 10.94 27.64 5.24
CA GLY A 142 11.66 28.76 4.62
C GLY A 142 13.10 28.40 4.26
N GLU A 143 13.90 29.39 3.92
CA GLU A 143 15.31 29.18 3.54
C GLU A 143 16.14 28.56 4.68
N ALA A 144 15.85 28.88 5.93
CA ALA A 144 16.52 28.32 7.11
C ALA A 144 16.02 26.93 7.48
N THR A 145 14.81 26.56 7.07
CA THR A 145 14.11 25.31 7.44
C THR A 145 13.48 24.63 6.23
N PRO A 146 14.21 24.42 5.13
CA PRO A 146 13.62 23.94 3.87
C PRO A 146 13.10 22.49 3.95
N PHE A 147 13.52 21.75 4.97
CA PHE A 147 13.16 20.37 5.18
C PHE A 147 12.53 20.12 6.56
N LEU A 148 11.87 21.13 7.16
CA LEU A 148 11.31 21.05 8.51
C LEU A 148 10.43 19.79 8.69
N PHE A 149 9.61 19.43 7.69
CA PHE A 149 8.71 18.27 7.71
C PHE A 149 9.14 17.19 6.74
N ARG A 150 10.45 17.04 6.50
CA ARG A 150 10.98 16.07 5.52
C ARG A 150 12.16 15.31 6.09
N VAL A 151 12.22 14.03 5.76
CA VAL A 151 13.30 13.10 6.12
C VAL A 151 13.64 12.22 4.92
N ARG A 152 14.87 11.77 4.80
CA ARG A 152 15.22 10.72 3.83
C ARG A 152 14.85 9.37 4.39
N ARG A 153 14.14 8.54 3.62
CA ARG A 153 13.83 7.15 3.97
C ARG A 153 14.50 6.19 2.98
N ILE A 154 15.19 5.20 3.50
CA ILE A 154 15.68 4.06 2.73
C ILE A 154 14.97 2.82 3.27
N ARG A 155 14.38 1.99 2.39
CA ARG A 155 13.64 0.79 2.75
C ARG A 155 14.06 -0.37 1.87
N TYR A 156 14.32 -1.50 2.51
CA TYR A 156 14.43 -2.81 1.89
C TYR A 156 13.37 -3.71 2.49
N GLU A 157 12.54 -4.32 1.67
CA GLU A 157 11.43 -5.14 2.13
C GLU A 157 11.26 -6.37 1.25
N GLY A 158 11.07 -7.52 1.89
CA GLY A 158 10.62 -8.76 1.28
C GLY A 158 9.31 -9.20 1.89
N ARG A 159 8.38 -9.66 1.05
CA ARG A 159 7.03 -10.08 1.43
C ARG A 159 6.66 -11.34 0.72
N VAL A 160 5.97 -12.23 1.42
CA VAL A 160 5.28 -13.39 0.86
C VAL A 160 3.91 -13.51 1.51
N GLU A 161 2.86 -13.59 0.70
CA GLU A 161 1.48 -13.82 1.13
C GLU A 161 0.89 -15.02 0.39
N VAL A 162 0.36 -15.96 1.13
CA VAL A 162 -0.39 -17.11 0.62
C VAL A 162 -1.83 -16.98 1.06
N THR A 163 -2.76 -17.03 0.12
CA THR A 163 -4.19 -17.00 0.40
C THR A 163 -4.85 -18.27 -0.08
N ARG A 164 -5.71 -18.86 0.75
CA ARG A 164 -6.52 -20.03 0.42
C ARG A 164 -7.99 -19.69 0.46
N ARG A 165 -8.72 -20.02 -0.59
CA ARG A 165 -10.19 -20.03 -0.56
C ARG A 165 -10.65 -21.24 0.24
N VAL A 166 -11.44 -20.98 1.29
CA VAL A 166 -11.95 -22.05 2.18
C VAL A 166 -13.31 -22.53 1.67
N GLN A 167 -14.25 -21.61 1.50
CA GLN A 167 -15.60 -21.94 1.00
C GLN A 167 -16.28 -20.68 0.46
N GLY A 168 -16.85 -20.74 -0.74
CA GLY A 168 -17.58 -19.63 -1.32
C GLY A 168 -16.74 -18.34 -1.35
N PRO A 169 -17.20 -17.25 -0.74
CA PRO A 169 -16.47 -15.98 -0.72
C PRO A 169 -15.42 -15.88 0.40
N PHE A 170 -15.25 -16.91 1.24
CA PHE A 170 -14.35 -16.88 2.38
C PHE A 170 -12.95 -17.35 2.03
N HIS A 171 -11.96 -16.58 2.48
CA HIS A 171 -10.53 -16.89 2.30
C HIS A 171 -9.79 -16.71 3.62
N VAL A 172 -8.67 -17.40 3.73
CA VAL A 172 -7.67 -17.22 4.79
C VAL A 172 -6.36 -16.81 4.13
N ALA A 173 -5.73 -15.77 4.64
CA ALA A 173 -4.43 -15.31 4.17
C ALA A 173 -3.38 -15.39 5.28
N LEU A 174 -2.20 -15.92 4.95
CA LEU A 174 -1.01 -15.90 5.77
C LEU A 174 0.06 -15.09 5.06
N ARG A 175 0.65 -14.12 5.75
CA ARG A 175 1.67 -13.25 5.21
C ARG A 175 2.88 -13.16 6.14
N THR A 176 4.06 -13.07 5.57
CA THR A 176 5.30 -12.74 6.26
C THR A 176 5.94 -11.57 5.55
N ASP A 177 6.36 -10.58 6.33
CA ASP A 177 7.14 -9.44 5.88
C ASP A 177 8.48 -9.45 6.61
N VAL A 178 9.54 -9.08 5.90
CA VAL A 178 10.86 -8.83 6.47
C VAL A 178 11.37 -7.52 5.90
N GLY A 179 11.75 -6.61 6.76
CA GLY A 179 12.11 -5.26 6.32
C GLY A 179 13.22 -4.63 7.16
N GLN A 180 13.92 -3.72 6.50
CA GLN A 180 14.84 -2.78 7.12
C GLN A 180 14.50 -1.38 6.61
N VAL A 181 14.33 -0.44 7.54
CA VAL A 181 14.04 0.95 7.21
C VAL A 181 15.02 1.86 7.95
N ARG A 182 15.63 2.78 7.20
CA ARG A 182 16.50 3.80 7.75
C ARG A 182 15.98 5.18 7.39
N PHE A 183 15.77 6.00 8.41
CA PHE A 183 15.49 7.41 8.29
C PHE A 183 16.74 8.22 8.57
N THR A 184 16.96 9.30 7.83
CA THR A 184 18.11 10.21 8.02
C THR A 184 17.64 11.63 7.77
N THR A 185 17.92 12.55 8.68
CA THR A 185 17.58 13.97 8.53
C THR A 185 18.22 14.58 7.29
N LEU A 186 17.59 15.60 6.77
CA LEU A 186 18.10 16.47 5.72
C LEU A 186 18.77 17.70 6.35
N PRO A 187 19.55 18.49 5.61
CA PRO A 187 20.23 19.65 6.17
C PRO A 187 19.25 20.68 6.79
N GLY A 188 19.56 21.15 8.00
CA GLY A 188 18.77 22.09 8.77
C GLY A 188 17.87 21.44 9.84
N PRO A 189 17.21 22.24 10.68
CA PRO A 189 16.29 21.77 11.70
C PRO A 189 15.11 21.00 11.10
N SER A 190 14.64 19.96 11.78
CA SER A 190 13.49 19.19 11.36
C SER A 190 12.73 18.57 12.54
N THR A 191 11.41 18.45 12.41
CA THR A 191 10.56 17.75 13.38
C THR A 191 11.04 16.33 13.63
N PHE A 192 11.63 15.67 12.63
CA PHE A 192 12.17 14.33 12.80
C PHE A 192 13.40 14.29 13.71
N ASP A 193 14.28 15.29 13.60
CA ASP A 193 15.48 15.39 14.44
C ASP A 193 15.11 15.64 15.91
N ASP A 194 14.07 16.44 16.13
CA ASP A 194 13.54 16.72 17.46
C ASP A 194 12.99 15.44 18.14
N ASP A 195 12.31 14.56 17.38
CA ASP A 195 11.65 13.38 17.92
C ASP A 195 12.59 12.16 18.03
N PHE A 196 13.51 11.97 17.06
CA PHE A 196 14.30 10.73 16.93
C PHE A 196 15.80 10.96 16.76
N GLY A 197 16.24 12.20 16.63
CA GLY A 197 17.63 12.53 16.29
C GLY A 197 17.93 12.32 14.80
N ALA A 198 19.20 12.47 14.43
CA ALA A 198 19.64 12.54 13.05
C ALA A 198 19.45 11.24 12.25
N VAL A 199 19.40 10.09 12.89
CA VAL A 199 19.29 8.76 12.25
C VAL A 199 18.45 7.82 13.10
N LEU A 200 17.48 7.16 12.45
CA LEU A 200 16.71 6.06 13.03
C LEU A 200 16.79 4.85 12.10
N GLU A 201 17.32 3.74 12.62
CA GLU A 201 17.36 2.45 11.90
C GLU A 201 16.44 1.45 12.59
N GLN A 202 15.62 0.75 11.81
CA GLN A 202 14.63 -0.20 12.32
C GLN A 202 14.59 -1.43 11.41
N ASP A 203 14.68 -2.59 12.03
CA ASP A 203 14.50 -3.90 11.40
C ASP A 203 13.22 -4.53 11.93
N ASP A 204 12.54 -5.30 11.09
CA ASP A 204 11.35 -6.05 11.49
C ASP A 204 11.20 -7.36 10.72
N VAL A 205 10.73 -8.35 11.44
CA VAL A 205 10.14 -9.56 10.85
C VAL A 205 8.75 -9.69 11.42
N SER A 206 7.75 -9.71 10.56
CA SER A 206 6.36 -9.82 11.02
C SER A 206 5.59 -10.91 10.30
N GLY A 207 4.65 -11.50 11.02
CA GLY A 207 3.70 -12.48 10.52
C GLY A 207 2.27 -11.98 10.68
N ARG A 208 1.43 -12.21 9.68
CA ARG A 208 0.02 -11.80 9.65
C ARG A 208 -0.88 -12.97 9.28
N LEU A 209 -1.98 -13.12 10.02
CA LEU A 209 -3.10 -14.01 9.67
C LEU A 209 -4.33 -13.13 9.44
N ALA A 210 -5.08 -13.39 8.37
CA ALA A 210 -6.31 -12.67 8.06
C ALA A 210 -7.42 -13.61 7.57
N LEU A 211 -8.66 -13.25 7.94
CA LEU A 211 -9.89 -13.79 7.40
C LEU A 211 -10.47 -12.79 6.41
N ILE A 212 -10.87 -13.26 5.23
CA ILE A 212 -11.34 -12.43 4.14
C ILE A 212 -12.70 -12.94 3.67
N TYR A 213 -13.63 -12.02 3.47
CA TYR A 213 -14.90 -12.22 2.78
C TYR A 213 -14.94 -11.33 1.55
N ASP A 214 -15.07 -11.92 0.36
CA ASP A 214 -14.98 -11.17 -0.89
C ASP A 214 -16.03 -11.60 -1.92
N THR A 215 -17.03 -10.73 -2.11
CA THR A 215 -18.11 -10.88 -3.12
C THR A 215 -18.02 -9.84 -4.24
N ARG A 216 -16.91 -9.11 -4.34
CA ARG A 216 -16.73 -8.13 -5.42
C ARG A 216 -16.85 -8.80 -6.79
N ASN A 217 -17.49 -8.13 -7.74
CA ASN A 217 -17.60 -8.65 -9.10
C ASN A 217 -16.27 -8.59 -9.87
N ASN A 218 -15.39 -7.66 -9.53
CA ASN A 218 -14.05 -7.49 -10.12
C ASN A 218 -13.11 -6.93 -9.06
N GLU A 219 -11.84 -7.34 -9.05
CA GLU A 219 -10.86 -6.90 -8.04
C GLU A 219 -10.20 -5.57 -8.39
N PHE A 220 -10.18 -5.18 -9.66
CA PHE A 220 -9.53 -3.97 -10.15
C PHE A 220 -10.52 -2.82 -10.38
N ASN A 221 -11.64 -3.10 -11.06
CA ASN A 221 -12.70 -2.13 -11.31
C ASN A 221 -14.00 -2.62 -10.67
N THR A 222 -14.07 -2.56 -9.35
CA THR A 222 -15.23 -3.03 -8.60
C THR A 222 -16.39 -2.08 -8.76
N VAL A 223 -17.54 -2.59 -9.19
CA VAL A 223 -18.78 -1.84 -9.30
C VAL A 223 -19.89 -2.34 -8.36
N ARG A 224 -19.78 -3.58 -7.86
CA ARG A 224 -20.73 -4.16 -6.91
C ARG A 224 -20.09 -5.21 -6.02
N GLY A 225 -20.66 -5.40 -4.83
CA GLY A 225 -20.26 -6.40 -3.86
C GLY A 225 -19.61 -5.81 -2.63
N VAL A 226 -19.13 -6.69 -1.78
CA VAL A 226 -18.51 -6.35 -0.49
C VAL A 226 -17.17 -7.07 -0.40
N PHE A 227 -16.20 -6.38 0.13
CA PHE A 227 -14.94 -6.93 0.61
C PHE A 227 -14.81 -6.63 2.10
N ALA A 228 -14.54 -7.64 2.90
CA ALA A 228 -14.24 -7.47 4.31
C ALA A 228 -13.01 -8.30 4.68
N GLU A 229 -12.13 -7.74 5.50
CA GLU A 229 -10.94 -8.40 6.02
C GLU A 229 -10.80 -8.07 7.50
N ALA A 230 -10.47 -9.08 8.30
CA ALA A 230 -10.08 -8.92 9.70
C ALA A 230 -8.80 -9.72 9.92
N GLY A 231 -7.79 -9.09 10.52
CA GLY A 231 -6.49 -9.72 10.66
C GLY A 231 -5.79 -9.35 11.96
N ALA A 232 -4.85 -10.24 12.32
CA ALA A 232 -3.90 -10.05 13.40
C ALA A 232 -2.47 -10.16 12.84
N GLN A 233 -1.58 -9.31 13.32
CA GLN A 233 -0.16 -9.29 12.98
C GLN A 233 0.66 -9.27 14.26
N VAL A 234 1.78 -9.97 14.24
CA VAL A 234 2.83 -9.89 15.25
C VAL A 234 4.13 -9.52 14.55
N GLY A 235 4.93 -8.66 15.18
CA GLY A 235 6.21 -8.24 14.63
C GLY A 235 7.28 -8.13 15.71
N SER A 236 8.55 -8.24 15.28
CA SER A 236 9.74 -8.25 16.15
C SER A 236 10.39 -6.87 16.27
N GLY A 237 9.94 -5.87 15.49
CA GLY A 237 10.51 -4.54 15.51
C GLY A 237 10.32 -3.84 16.85
N GLY A 238 11.32 -3.05 17.28
CA GLY A 238 11.40 -2.53 18.65
C GLY A 238 11.58 -3.65 19.67
N ASP A 239 10.79 -3.66 20.75
CA ASP A 239 10.71 -4.75 21.72
C ASP A 239 9.57 -5.73 21.40
N GLY A 240 9.10 -5.69 20.16
CA GLY A 240 7.97 -6.47 19.67
C GLY A 240 6.65 -5.72 19.73
N TYR A 241 5.75 -6.09 18.80
CA TYR A 241 4.42 -5.49 18.73
C TYR A 241 3.37 -6.46 18.21
N THR A 242 2.12 -6.13 18.50
CA THR A 242 0.95 -6.80 17.93
C THR A 242 0.07 -5.76 17.23
N ARG A 243 -0.70 -6.17 16.23
CA ARG A 243 -1.72 -5.36 15.58
C ARG A 243 -2.98 -6.17 15.36
N LEU A 244 -4.12 -5.58 15.66
CA LEU A 244 -5.42 -6.05 15.21
C LEU A 244 -5.99 -5.00 14.25
N TYR A 245 -6.60 -5.44 13.16
CA TYR A 245 -7.20 -4.53 12.18
C TYR A 245 -8.41 -5.15 11.51
N GLY A 246 -9.24 -4.27 10.95
CA GLY A 246 -10.35 -4.62 10.10
C GLY A 246 -10.56 -3.59 9.01
N VAL A 247 -10.98 -4.05 7.83
CA VAL A 247 -11.40 -3.21 6.73
C VAL A 247 -12.66 -3.78 6.10
N VAL A 248 -13.61 -2.90 5.81
CA VAL A 248 -14.80 -3.23 5.04
C VAL A 248 -14.92 -2.24 3.88
N ARG A 249 -15.17 -2.76 2.68
CA ARG A 249 -15.42 -1.99 1.47
C ARG A 249 -16.74 -2.44 0.87
N GLY A 250 -17.62 -1.51 0.54
CA GLY A 250 -18.89 -1.77 -0.11
C GLY A 250 -19.01 -1.02 -1.41
N TYR A 251 -19.63 -1.65 -2.41
CA TYR A 251 -19.83 -1.08 -3.74
C TYR A 251 -21.26 -1.29 -4.18
N LEU A 252 -21.96 -0.20 -4.45
CA LEU A 252 -23.36 -0.20 -4.82
C LEU A 252 -23.56 0.51 -6.17
N PRO A 253 -23.95 -0.21 -7.24
CA PRO A 253 -24.37 0.43 -8.47
C PRO A 253 -25.73 1.12 -8.24
N LEU A 254 -25.80 2.42 -8.47
CA LEU A 254 -27.05 3.18 -8.38
C LEU A 254 -27.81 3.18 -9.70
N ARG A 255 -27.09 3.32 -10.79
CA ARG A 255 -27.57 3.28 -12.17
C ARG A 255 -26.40 2.90 -13.09
N GLU A 256 -26.69 2.70 -14.36
CA GLU A 256 -25.64 2.45 -15.34
C GLU A 256 -24.56 3.55 -15.29
N GLY A 257 -23.30 3.14 -15.23
CA GLY A 257 -22.14 4.02 -15.12
C GLY A 257 -21.99 4.75 -13.78
N THR A 258 -22.84 4.51 -12.78
CA THR A 258 -22.75 5.18 -11.47
C THR A 258 -22.59 4.19 -10.34
N VAL A 259 -21.52 4.33 -9.56
CA VAL A 259 -21.20 3.50 -8.39
C VAL A 259 -20.98 4.37 -7.18
N VAL A 260 -21.57 3.98 -6.05
CA VAL A 260 -21.20 4.48 -4.72
C VAL A 260 -20.28 3.44 -4.10
N ALA A 261 -19.09 3.88 -3.68
CA ALA A 261 -18.12 3.07 -2.98
C ALA A 261 -17.88 3.65 -1.59
N ALA A 262 -17.81 2.79 -0.58
CA ALA A 262 -17.51 3.19 0.79
C ALA A 262 -16.47 2.24 1.39
N ARG A 263 -15.58 2.78 2.25
CA ARG A 263 -14.62 2.02 3.02
C ARG A 263 -14.62 2.49 4.47
N ILE A 264 -14.54 1.53 5.40
CA ILE A 264 -14.21 1.78 6.81
C ILE A 264 -13.02 0.90 7.13
N LEU A 265 -12.04 1.48 7.83
CA LEU A 265 -10.83 0.81 8.25
C LEU A 265 -10.54 1.20 9.70
N ALA A 266 -10.22 0.21 10.51
CA ALA A 266 -9.82 0.38 11.91
C ALA A 266 -8.60 -0.50 12.20
N SER A 267 -7.64 0.03 12.96
CA SER A 267 -6.44 -0.69 13.37
C SER A 267 -5.98 -0.22 14.75
N GLY A 268 -5.49 -1.14 15.57
CA GLY A 268 -4.87 -0.83 16.85
C GLY A 268 -3.63 -1.68 17.07
N MET A 269 -2.57 -1.11 17.64
CA MET A 269 -1.30 -1.76 17.91
C MET A 269 -1.00 -1.72 19.41
N GLY A 270 -0.43 -2.82 19.92
CA GLY A 270 0.15 -2.91 21.25
C GLY A 270 1.65 -3.13 21.18
N GLY A 271 2.37 -2.88 22.29
CA GLY A 271 3.82 -2.99 22.37
C GLY A 271 4.54 -1.75 21.84
N THR A 272 5.74 -1.95 21.29
CA THR A 272 6.63 -0.88 20.80
C THR A 272 6.83 -0.98 19.28
N PRO A 273 5.77 -0.75 18.46
CA PRO A 273 5.87 -0.84 17.02
C PRO A 273 6.87 0.17 16.45
N PRO A 274 7.71 -0.22 15.47
CA PRO A 274 8.60 0.71 14.81
C PRO A 274 7.82 1.78 14.03
N LEU A 275 8.42 2.95 13.83
CA LEU A 275 7.80 4.10 13.17
C LEU A 275 7.19 3.74 11.80
N TYR A 276 7.91 2.98 10.97
CA TYR A 276 7.42 2.60 9.65
C TYR A 276 6.21 1.66 9.74
N ALA A 277 6.12 0.79 10.76
CA ALA A 277 4.95 -0.06 10.94
C ALA A 277 3.70 0.74 11.33
N ARG A 278 3.89 1.91 11.97
CA ARG A 278 2.78 2.84 12.29
C ARG A 278 2.33 3.66 11.07
N SER A 279 3.13 3.70 10.00
CA SER A 279 2.85 4.48 8.80
C SER A 279 2.05 3.72 7.74
N ASP A 280 2.00 2.40 7.82
CA ASP A 280 1.35 1.56 6.82
C ASP A 280 0.44 0.52 7.47
N LEU A 281 -0.72 0.26 6.84
CA LEU A 281 -1.61 -0.83 7.21
C LEU A 281 -1.46 -1.97 6.22
N PRO A 282 -1.04 -3.17 6.65
CA PRO A 282 -1.00 -4.35 5.80
C PRO A 282 -2.43 -4.83 5.54
N THR A 283 -2.92 -4.67 4.32
CA THR A 283 -4.17 -5.27 3.84
C THR A 283 -3.88 -6.34 2.82
N TRP A 284 -4.91 -7.12 2.46
CA TRP A 284 -4.79 -8.16 1.44
C TRP A 284 -4.29 -7.58 0.12
N ASN A 285 -3.24 -8.18 -0.41
CA ASN A 285 -2.54 -7.81 -1.63
C ASN A 285 -1.76 -6.48 -1.60
N ASP A 286 -2.02 -5.55 -0.68
CA ASP A 286 -1.38 -4.24 -0.70
C ASP A 286 -1.04 -3.71 0.70
N GLN A 287 -0.34 -2.57 0.74
CA GLN A 287 -0.18 -1.74 1.93
C GLN A 287 -0.93 -0.44 1.68
N VAL A 288 -1.68 0.00 2.68
CA VAL A 288 -2.39 1.28 2.65
C VAL A 288 -1.67 2.22 3.60
N PRO A 289 -1.19 3.39 3.14
CA PRO A 289 -0.69 4.42 4.04
C PRO A 289 -1.73 4.74 5.12
N ILE A 290 -1.31 4.90 6.37
CA ILE A 290 -2.26 5.01 7.46
C ILE A 290 -3.10 6.27 7.29
N LEU A 291 -2.66 7.45 7.57
CA LEU A 291 -3.53 8.61 7.42
C LEU A 291 -2.83 9.74 6.66
N GLY A 292 -3.32 9.95 5.45
CA GLY A 292 -2.82 10.93 4.49
C GLY A 292 -2.33 10.28 3.20
N GLY A 293 -2.56 10.96 2.08
CA GLY A 293 -2.19 10.52 0.75
C GLY A 293 -3.33 9.91 -0.06
N GLU A 294 -3.03 9.61 -1.30
CA GLU A 294 -4.00 9.20 -2.35
C GLU A 294 -4.77 7.91 -2.05
N TYR A 295 -4.23 7.02 -1.22
CA TYR A 295 -4.85 5.72 -0.89
C TYR A 295 -5.53 5.69 0.50
N SER A 296 -5.51 6.80 1.26
CA SER A 296 -6.15 6.87 2.58
C SER A 296 -6.99 8.14 2.77
N HIS A 297 -6.40 9.29 2.97
CA HIS A 297 -7.07 10.57 3.17
C HIS A 297 -6.50 11.61 2.20
N ARG A 298 -7.20 11.84 1.08
CA ARG A 298 -6.71 12.61 -0.08
C ARG A 298 -6.46 14.09 0.19
N SER A 299 -7.04 14.64 1.25
CA SER A 299 -6.87 16.06 1.62
C SER A 299 -5.55 16.37 2.34
N PHE A 300 -4.76 15.33 2.66
CA PHE A 300 -3.52 15.48 3.39
C PHE A 300 -2.35 14.86 2.65
N ASP A 301 -1.15 15.36 2.93
CA ASP A 301 0.11 14.77 2.46
C ASP A 301 0.26 13.32 2.94
N THR A 302 0.96 12.49 2.16
CA THR A 302 1.22 11.08 2.51
C THR A 302 1.93 10.98 3.86
N GLY A 303 1.36 10.18 4.78
CA GLY A 303 1.91 10.00 6.12
C GLY A 303 1.75 11.22 7.04
N ARG A 304 0.74 12.06 6.79
CA ARG A 304 0.49 13.28 7.58
C ARG A 304 0.24 12.99 9.06
N PHE A 305 -0.45 11.91 9.36
CA PHE A 305 -0.70 11.48 10.74
C PHE A 305 -0.25 10.05 10.93
N VAL A 306 0.51 9.83 11.99
CA VAL A 306 1.11 8.54 12.34
C VAL A 306 0.78 8.20 13.79
N GLY A 307 0.31 6.98 14.06
CA GLY A 307 -0.02 6.54 15.42
C GLY A 307 -0.14 5.03 15.55
N LYS A 308 -0.28 4.54 16.77
CA LYS A 308 -0.48 3.11 17.07
C LYS A 308 -1.89 2.62 16.69
N GLY A 309 -2.85 3.52 16.66
CA GLY A 309 -4.23 3.22 16.25
C GLY A 309 -4.67 4.11 15.10
N THR A 310 -5.63 3.65 14.29
CA THR A 310 -6.18 4.40 13.16
C THR A 310 -7.66 4.06 12.98
N LEU A 311 -8.46 5.08 12.73
CA LEU A 311 -9.81 4.98 12.22
C LEU A 311 -9.91 5.80 10.94
N LEU A 312 -10.41 5.20 9.86
CA LEU A 312 -10.52 5.83 8.54
C LEU A 312 -11.85 5.45 7.90
N GLY A 313 -12.56 6.43 7.40
CA GLY A 313 -13.76 6.30 6.57
C GLY A 313 -13.60 7.03 5.26
N ASN A 314 -14.04 6.42 4.16
CA ASN A 314 -14.05 7.02 2.84
C ASN A 314 -15.40 6.76 2.18
N LEU A 315 -15.93 7.77 1.52
CA LEU A 315 -17.12 7.69 0.68
C LEU A 315 -16.79 8.28 -0.70
N GLU A 316 -17.16 7.57 -1.74
CA GLU A 316 -16.86 7.97 -3.12
C GLU A 316 -18.04 7.69 -4.04
N VAL A 317 -18.39 8.65 -4.87
CA VAL A 317 -19.32 8.50 -6.00
C VAL A 317 -18.52 8.58 -7.28
N ARG A 318 -18.62 7.55 -8.12
CA ARG A 318 -18.01 7.43 -9.44
C ARG A 318 -19.09 7.46 -10.50
N HIS A 319 -18.96 8.32 -11.51
CA HIS A 319 -19.92 8.40 -12.60
C HIS A 319 -19.20 8.50 -13.96
N ASP A 320 -19.46 7.54 -14.85
CA ASP A 320 -18.94 7.52 -16.20
C ASP A 320 -19.67 8.59 -17.04
N VAL A 321 -18.98 9.69 -17.32
CA VAL A 321 -19.54 10.80 -18.11
C VAL A 321 -19.30 10.62 -19.60
N LEU A 322 -18.27 9.87 -19.97
CA LEU A 322 -17.94 9.58 -21.36
C LEU A 322 -17.48 8.13 -21.51
N PRO A 323 -18.39 7.19 -21.77
CA PRO A 323 -18.04 5.81 -22.04
C PRO A 323 -17.52 5.64 -23.47
N PHE A 324 -16.51 4.80 -23.66
CA PHE A 324 -15.94 4.43 -24.96
C PHE A 324 -16.20 2.95 -25.29
N GLY A 325 -17.29 2.40 -24.80
CA GLY A 325 -17.59 0.97 -24.90
C GLY A 325 -16.54 0.13 -24.16
N ASP A 326 -16.07 -0.94 -24.77
CA ASP A 326 -15.08 -1.85 -24.18
C ASP A 326 -13.68 -1.22 -24.03
N LEU A 327 -13.42 -0.09 -24.66
CA LEU A 327 -12.14 0.60 -24.55
C LEU A 327 -11.97 1.34 -23.22
N GLY A 328 -13.07 1.67 -22.54
CA GLY A 328 -13.00 2.34 -21.23
C GLY A 328 -13.99 3.47 -21.03
N ALA A 329 -13.66 4.41 -20.15
CA ALA A 329 -14.48 5.59 -19.88
C ALA A 329 -13.67 6.71 -19.22
N ILE A 330 -14.17 7.95 -19.36
CA ILE A 330 -13.84 9.03 -18.45
C ILE A 330 -14.90 9.04 -17.35
N THR A 331 -14.44 8.96 -16.11
CA THR A 331 -15.27 8.90 -14.90
C THR A 331 -15.05 10.16 -14.06
N LEU A 332 -16.10 10.83 -13.64
CA LEU A 332 -16.02 11.85 -12.61
C LEU A 332 -16.14 11.22 -11.22
N LEU A 333 -15.40 11.76 -10.28
CA LEU A 333 -15.41 11.36 -8.89
C LEU A 333 -15.81 12.52 -7.99
N ALA A 334 -16.60 12.24 -6.96
CA ALA A 334 -16.78 13.10 -5.79
C ALA A 334 -16.54 12.25 -4.56
N PHE A 335 -15.85 12.79 -3.55
CA PHE A 335 -15.47 12.01 -2.38
C PHE A 335 -15.43 12.81 -1.08
N LEU A 336 -15.58 12.08 0.01
CA LEU A 336 -15.38 12.54 1.38
C LEU A 336 -14.50 11.53 2.11
N ASP A 337 -13.46 12.03 2.76
CA ASP A 337 -12.53 11.25 3.57
C ASP A 337 -12.55 11.77 5.01
N ALA A 338 -12.57 10.89 5.99
CA ALA A 338 -12.53 11.24 7.40
C ALA A 338 -11.67 10.22 8.16
N GLY A 339 -10.82 10.66 9.07
CA GLY A 339 -10.00 9.75 9.85
C GLY A 339 -9.28 10.41 11.00
N ARG A 340 -8.76 9.59 11.91
CA ARG A 340 -7.89 9.98 13.01
C ARG A 340 -6.90 8.88 13.35
N VAL A 341 -5.83 9.24 14.05
CA VAL A 341 -4.91 8.30 14.66
C VAL A 341 -4.98 8.37 16.18
N PHE A 342 -4.51 7.31 16.84
CA PHE A 342 -4.40 7.18 18.29
C PHE A 342 -2.95 6.82 18.62
N GLU A 343 -2.31 7.51 19.54
CA GLU A 343 -0.92 7.22 19.93
C GLU A 343 -0.83 6.66 21.35
N GLU A 344 -1.25 7.42 22.33
CA GLU A 344 -1.17 7.03 23.75
C GLU A 344 -2.50 6.48 24.28
N GLU A 345 -3.59 6.89 23.66
CA GLU A 345 -4.93 6.47 24.04
C GLU A 345 -5.24 5.07 23.53
N SER A 346 -6.06 4.34 24.29
CA SER A 346 -6.67 3.12 23.80
C SER A 346 -7.53 3.41 22.57
N PHE A 347 -7.44 2.55 21.56
CA PHE A 347 -8.30 2.64 20.37
C PHE A 347 -9.78 2.74 20.77
N ARG A 348 -10.49 3.71 20.21
CA ARG A 348 -11.93 3.92 20.41
C ARG A 348 -12.61 4.14 19.07
N LEU A 349 -13.80 3.59 18.91
CA LEU A 349 -14.70 3.94 17.82
C LEU A 349 -15.43 5.24 18.21
N THR A 350 -14.88 6.39 17.84
CA THR A 350 -15.42 7.71 18.11
C THR A 350 -15.38 8.58 16.87
N ALA A 351 -16.30 9.51 16.77
CA ALA A 351 -16.28 10.56 15.74
C ALA A 351 -15.54 11.84 16.21
N ASP A 352 -15.04 11.85 17.44
CA ASP A 352 -14.34 13.00 17.99
C ASP A 352 -12.98 13.15 17.28
N ASP A 353 -12.53 14.38 17.10
CA ASP A 353 -11.23 14.75 16.53
C ASP A 353 -10.91 14.11 15.17
N LEU A 354 -11.93 13.83 14.36
CA LEU A 354 -11.75 13.36 13.00
C LEU A 354 -11.25 14.50 12.10
N HIS A 355 -10.17 14.25 11.41
CA HIS A 355 -9.77 15.07 10.27
C HIS A 355 -10.70 14.76 9.10
N VAL A 356 -11.43 15.77 8.63
CA VAL A 356 -12.40 15.62 7.53
C VAL A 356 -11.94 16.46 6.34
N GLY A 357 -12.04 15.89 5.17
CA GLY A 357 -11.77 16.58 3.92
C GLY A 357 -12.51 15.94 2.76
N GLY A 358 -12.61 16.66 1.67
CA GLY A 358 -13.36 16.19 0.51
C GLY A 358 -12.87 16.82 -0.77
N GLY A 359 -13.42 16.32 -1.88
CA GLY A 359 -13.01 16.81 -3.17
C GLY A 359 -13.68 16.10 -4.33
N GLY A 360 -13.09 16.29 -5.49
CA GLY A 360 -13.48 15.67 -6.74
C GLY A 360 -12.29 15.21 -7.54
N GLY A 361 -12.56 14.44 -8.58
CA GLY A 361 -11.48 13.94 -9.43
C GLY A 361 -11.98 13.47 -10.79
N ILE A 362 -11.01 13.07 -11.60
CA ILE A 362 -11.22 12.48 -12.91
C ILE A 362 -10.53 11.12 -12.93
N GLY A 363 -11.29 10.07 -13.27
CA GLY A 363 -10.79 8.74 -13.56
C GLY A 363 -10.72 8.53 -15.06
N LEU A 364 -9.60 8.04 -15.58
CA LEU A 364 -9.44 7.56 -16.93
C LEU A 364 -9.28 6.05 -16.89
N ARG A 365 -10.31 5.33 -17.28
CA ARG A 365 -10.27 3.87 -17.46
C ARG A 365 -9.87 3.56 -18.88
N ILE A 366 -8.86 2.73 -19.06
CA ILE A 366 -8.38 2.28 -20.36
C ILE A 366 -8.32 0.76 -20.33
N LEU A 367 -9.09 0.13 -21.22
CA LEU A 367 -9.23 -1.31 -21.26
C LEU A 367 -9.66 -1.88 -19.89
N ARG A 368 -9.29 -3.12 -19.60
CA ARG A 368 -9.71 -3.83 -18.40
C ARG A 368 -8.79 -3.62 -17.19
N SER A 369 -7.56 -3.14 -17.41
CA SER A 369 -6.50 -3.23 -16.42
C SER A 369 -5.76 -1.92 -16.13
N THR A 370 -6.23 -0.81 -16.66
CA THR A 370 -5.57 0.49 -16.46
C THR A 370 -6.58 1.53 -16.02
N ILE A 371 -6.35 2.13 -14.87
CA ILE A 371 -7.12 3.25 -14.33
C ILE A 371 -6.13 4.28 -13.84
N PHE A 372 -6.25 5.50 -14.31
CA PHE A 372 -5.55 6.66 -13.74
C PHE A 372 -6.58 7.55 -13.06
N THR A 373 -6.25 8.04 -11.88
CA THR A 373 -7.08 8.98 -11.14
C THR A 373 -6.31 10.26 -10.86
N PHE A 374 -6.98 11.39 -11.06
CA PHE A 374 -6.49 12.74 -10.76
C PHE A 374 -7.43 13.31 -9.72
N ASN A 375 -6.97 13.48 -8.50
CA ASN A 375 -7.78 13.90 -7.36
C ASN A 375 -7.41 15.31 -6.94
N PHE A 376 -8.42 16.13 -6.67
CA PHE A 376 -8.35 17.49 -6.16
C PHE A 376 -9.10 17.54 -4.84
N ALA A 377 -8.42 17.74 -3.75
CA ALA A 377 -8.96 17.66 -2.40
C ALA A 377 -8.67 18.93 -1.60
N GLY A 378 -9.61 19.31 -0.76
CA GLY A 378 -9.47 20.37 0.22
C GLY A 378 -9.62 19.85 1.64
N GLY A 379 -8.87 20.40 2.57
CA GLY A 379 -8.89 20.06 3.98
C GLY A 379 -8.20 21.11 4.85
N PRO A 380 -8.04 20.86 6.15
CA PRO A 380 -7.40 21.81 7.06
C PRO A 380 -5.98 22.26 6.66
N ASP A 381 -5.19 21.35 6.06
CA ASP A 381 -3.85 21.67 5.56
C ASP A 381 -3.85 22.40 4.20
N GLY A 382 -5.06 22.74 3.66
CA GLY A 382 -5.25 23.43 2.40
C GLY A 382 -5.60 22.52 1.23
N PHE A 383 -5.19 22.92 0.02
CA PHE A 383 -5.47 22.17 -1.22
C PHE A 383 -4.38 21.13 -1.47
N ASN A 384 -4.82 19.93 -1.86
CA ASN A 384 -3.95 18.83 -2.26
C ASN A 384 -4.35 18.28 -3.63
N PHE A 385 -3.34 17.95 -4.44
CA PHE A 385 -3.49 17.29 -5.74
C PHE A 385 -2.73 15.97 -5.72
N SER A 386 -3.39 14.90 -6.16
CA SER A 386 -2.75 13.59 -6.25
C SER A 386 -3.09 12.87 -7.55
N VAL A 387 -2.19 12.01 -7.99
CA VAL A 387 -2.34 11.14 -9.15
C VAL A 387 -2.21 9.70 -8.70
N GLY A 388 -3.26 8.92 -8.88
CA GLY A 388 -3.34 7.51 -8.50
C GLY A 388 -3.30 6.57 -9.71
N ASN A 389 -2.92 5.32 -9.45
CA ASN A 389 -3.01 4.22 -10.39
C ASN A 389 -3.99 3.18 -9.84
N GLY A 390 -5.21 3.19 -10.33
CA GLY A 390 -6.35 2.45 -9.79
C GLY A 390 -7.34 3.36 -9.07
N TRP A 391 -8.46 2.78 -8.63
CA TRP A 391 -9.32 3.42 -7.66
C TRP A 391 -8.63 3.44 -6.29
N MET A 392 -9.03 4.35 -5.42
CA MET A 392 -8.49 4.43 -4.06
C MET A 392 -8.70 3.12 -3.27
N PHE A 393 -9.81 2.42 -3.50
CA PHE A 393 -10.15 1.15 -2.86
C PHE A 393 -11.17 0.36 -3.66
#